data_16c007a50db29829cb838b135f6a6ebc
#
_entry.id   16c007a50db29829cb838b135f6a6ebc
#
_cell.length_a   1.000
_cell.length_b   1.000
_cell.length_c   1.000
_cell.angle_alpha   90.00
_cell.angle_beta   90.00
_cell.angle_gamma   90.00
#
_symmetry.space_group_name_H-M   'P 1'
#
loop_
_entity.id
_entity.type
_entity.pdbx_description
1 polymer ?
#
loop_
_entity_poly.entity_id
_entity_poly.type
_entity_poly.pdbx_seq_one_letter_code
_entity_poly.pdbx_strand_id
1 'polypeptide(L)'
;MNTKQLILESTLKLMIENHNSIISIRQISNASGIAIGGIYHHFSNKEEIYDEITERYYINFYKFDFDRLHQINGNAKEKIHDSIAEIFKQKETGIEIESIDDEMDYRDILLVLTANGATYENYDELTQDLIKEVREFLTGIIREGQKNREIRQDFTAEDIADSLIIMYMGIQYKWEIYLIDDMLSEFEDNFNLEWEKIRFRQTN
;
A
#
# COMPACT_ATOMS: atom_id res chain seq x y z
N MET A 1 -21.68 -6.47 -14.60
CA MET A 1 -20.25 -6.87 -14.47
C MET A 1 -19.67 -7.10 -15.86
N ASN A 2 -18.51 -6.55 -16.18
CA ASN A 2 -17.81 -6.76 -17.44
C ASN A 2 -17.13 -8.14 -17.41
N THR A 3 -17.09 -8.87 -18.53
CA THR A 3 -16.45 -10.20 -18.63
C THR A 3 -15.00 -10.20 -18.16
N LYS A 4 -14.23 -9.17 -18.48
CA LYS A 4 -12.84 -9.00 -18.04
C LYS A 4 -12.75 -8.91 -16.51
N GLN A 5 -13.62 -8.13 -15.88
CA GLN A 5 -13.71 -7.99 -14.44
C GLN A 5 -14.04 -9.32 -13.77
N LEU A 6 -15.01 -10.07 -14.29
CA LEU A 6 -15.38 -11.38 -13.76
C LEU A 6 -14.23 -12.39 -13.80
N ILE A 7 -13.39 -12.36 -14.85
CA ILE A 7 -12.19 -13.20 -14.95
C ILE A 7 -11.18 -12.83 -13.85
N LEU A 8 -10.91 -11.52 -13.64
CA LEU A 8 -9.96 -11.05 -12.62
C LEU A 8 -10.39 -11.44 -11.22
N GLU A 9 -11.66 -11.19 -10.87
CA GLU A 9 -12.19 -11.50 -9.53
C GLU A 9 -12.24 -13.00 -9.24
N SER A 10 -12.70 -13.79 -10.23
CA SER A 10 -12.68 -15.26 -10.09
C SER A 10 -11.26 -15.80 -9.92
N THR A 11 -10.29 -15.18 -10.59
CA THR A 11 -8.87 -15.54 -10.45
C THR A 11 -8.35 -15.18 -9.07
N LEU A 12 -8.64 -13.95 -8.60
CA LEU A 12 -8.24 -13.49 -7.29
C LEU A 12 -8.82 -14.36 -6.17
N LYS A 13 -10.12 -14.71 -6.26
CA LYS A 13 -10.77 -15.64 -5.33
C LYS A 13 -10.07 -16.99 -5.28
N LEU A 14 -9.73 -17.54 -6.44
CA LEU A 14 -8.96 -18.78 -6.52
C LEU A 14 -7.56 -18.66 -5.90
N MET A 15 -6.89 -17.51 -6.04
CA MET A 15 -5.58 -17.25 -5.43
C MET A 15 -5.67 -17.28 -3.90
N ILE A 16 -6.69 -16.66 -3.33
CA ILE A 16 -6.94 -16.64 -1.88
C ILE A 16 -7.26 -18.05 -1.38
N GLU A 17 -8.22 -18.74 -1.99
CA GLU A 17 -8.68 -20.07 -1.58
C GLU A 17 -7.57 -21.14 -1.65
N ASN A 18 -6.66 -21.03 -2.62
CA ASN A 18 -5.61 -22.02 -2.84
C ASN A 18 -4.26 -21.66 -2.23
N HIS A 19 -4.17 -20.59 -1.41
CA HIS A 19 -2.94 -20.19 -0.71
C HIS A 19 -1.69 -20.19 -1.61
N ASN A 20 -1.74 -19.48 -2.74
CA ASN A 20 -0.65 -19.37 -3.71
C ASN A 20 -0.33 -20.62 -4.55
N SER A 21 -1.25 -21.55 -4.70
CA SER A 21 -1.11 -22.63 -5.67
C SER A 21 -1.14 -22.07 -7.10
N ILE A 22 -0.39 -22.72 -8.01
CA ILE A 22 -0.42 -22.37 -9.43
C ILE A 22 -1.83 -22.62 -9.98
N ILE A 23 -2.54 -21.54 -10.33
CA ILE A 23 -3.88 -21.61 -10.90
C ILE A 23 -3.79 -21.79 -12.42
N SER A 24 -4.51 -22.77 -12.94
CA SER A 24 -4.61 -23.02 -14.39
C SER A 24 -5.73 -22.23 -15.03
N ILE A 25 -5.61 -21.91 -16.34
CA ILE A 25 -6.68 -21.28 -17.13
C ILE A 25 -7.99 -22.07 -17.05
N ARG A 26 -7.91 -23.41 -16.91
CA ARG A 26 -9.09 -24.26 -16.78
C ARG A 26 -9.82 -24.03 -15.44
N GLN A 27 -9.10 -23.82 -14.36
CA GLN A 27 -9.69 -23.44 -13.05
C GLN A 27 -10.34 -22.06 -13.14
N ILE A 28 -9.67 -21.10 -13.75
CA ILE A 28 -10.23 -19.75 -14.01
C ILE A 28 -11.51 -19.85 -14.84
N SER A 29 -11.50 -20.65 -15.91
CA SER A 29 -12.68 -20.87 -16.77
C SER A 29 -13.85 -21.47 -15.99
N ASN A 30 -13.57 -22.44 -15.13
CA ASN A 30 -14.59 -23.09 -14.30
C ASN A 30 -15.17 -22.12 -13.25
N ALA A 31 -14.32 -21.35 -12.58
CA ALA A 31 -14.74 -20.42 -11.53
C ALA A 31 -15.50 -19.22 -12.10
N SER A 32 -15.04 -18.63 -13.22
CA SER A 32 -15.66 -17.48 -13.84
C SER A 32 -16.90 -17.85 -14.71
N GLY A 33 -17.06 -19.12 -15.08
CA GLY A 33 -18.06 -19.54 -16.07
C GLY A 33 -17.77 -19.10 -17.49
N ILE A 34 -16.59 -18.51 -17.75
CA ILE A 34 -16.16 -18.03 -19.06
C ILE A 34 -15.39 -19.11 -19.79
N ALA A 35 -15.79 -19.47 -21.00
CA ALA A 35 -15.07 -20.44 -21.83
C ALA A 35 -13.60 -20.01 -22.04
N ILE A 36 -12.67 -20.97 -22.13
CA ILE A 36 -11.23 -20.69 -22.29
C ILE A 36 -10.96 -19.74 -23.49
N GLY A 37 -11.68 -19.91 -24.62
CA GLY A 37 -11.56 -18.99 -25.74
C GLY A 37 -12.01 -17.54 -25.42
N GLY A 38 -13.01 -17.39 -24.54
CA GLY A 38 -13.43 -16.09 -24.04
C GLY A 38 -12.39 -15.43 -23.12
N ILE A 39 -11.67 -16.23 -22.31
CA ILE A 39 -10.54 -15.72 -21.50
C ILE A 39 -9.44 -15.20 -22.43
N TYR A 40 -9.03 -16.00 -23.43
CA TYR A 40 -7.98 -15.60 -24.39
C TYR A 40 -8.40 -14.47 -25.35
N HIS A 41 -9.69 -14.13 -25.40
CA HIS A 41 -10.13 -12.92 -26.09
C HIS A 41 -9.78 -11.63 -25.30
N HIS A 42 -9.68 -11.73 -23.99
CA HIS A 42 -9.40 -10.58 -23.11
C HIS A 42 -7.94 -10.51 -22.64
N PHE A 43 -7.24 -11.66 -22.56
CA PHE A 43 -5.89 -11.77 -22.05
C PHE A 43 -5.07 -12.69 -22.96
N SER A 44 -3.89 -12.26 -23.34
CA SER A 44 -2.99 -13.02 -24.25
C SER A 44 -2.44 -14.29 -23.61
N ASN A 45 -2.24 -14.27 -22.30
CA ASN A 45 -1.72 -15.36 -21.48
C ASN A 45 -2.24 -15.24 -20.04
N LYS A 46 -1.85 -16.18 -19.20
CA LYS A 46 -2.24 -16.20 -17.79
C LYS A 46 -1.50 -15.13 -16.96
N GLU A 47 -0.28 -14.87 -17.33
CA GLU A 47 0.59 -13.88 -16.68
C GLU A 47 -0.04 -12.49 -16.77
N GLU A 48 -0.61 -12.12 -17.92
CA GLU A 48 -1.35 -10.85 -18.10
C GLU A 48 -2.55 -10.70 -17.14
N ILE A 49 -3.19 -11.81 -16.77
CA ILE A 49 -4.27 -11.79 -15.76
C ILE A 49 -3.68 -11.44 -14.39
N TYR A 50 -2.55 -12.03 -14.00
CA TYR A 50 -1.88 -11.75 -12.74
C TYR A 50 -1.33 -10.33 -12.68
N ASP A 51 -0.74 -9.85 -13.78
CA ASP A 51 -0.23 -8.51 -13.89
C ASP A 51 -1.33 -7.48 -13.66
N GLU A 52 -2.49 -7.67 -14.31
CA GLU A 52 -3.62 -6.75 -14.13
C GLU A 52 -4.25 -6.84 -12.74
N ILE A 53 -4.29 -8.01 -12.12
CA ILE A 53 -4.72 -8.17 -10.72
C ILE A 53 -3.74 -7.41 -9.80
N THR A 54 -2.45 -7.60 -9.97
CA THR A 54 -1.42 -6.95 -9.16
C THR A 54 -1.47 -5.42 -9.31
N GLU A 55 -1.54 -4.93 -10.56
CA GLU A 55 -1.68 -3.49 -10.80
C GLU A 55 -2.93 -2.91 -10.14
N ARG A 56 -4.07 -3.57 -10.31
CA ARG A 56 -5.37 -3.06 -9.84
C ARG A 56 -5.53 -3.10 -8.34
N TYR A 57 -5.13 -4.20 -7.69
CA TYR A 57 -5.44 -4.45 -6.28
C TYR A 57 -4.25 -4.25 -5.35
N TYR A 58 -3.03 -4.35 -5.84
CA TYR A 58 -1.82 -4.15 -5.04
C TYR A 58 -1.19 -2.79 -5.29
N ILE A 59 -0.76 -2.52 -6.51
CA ILE A 59 -0.05 -1.27 -6.82
C ILE A 59 -0.93 -0.05 -6.54
N ASN A 60 -2.21 -0.08 -6.95
CA ASN A 60 -3.13 1.04 -6.69
C ASN A 60 -3.41 1.25 -5.19
N PHE A 61 -3.33 0.21 -4.38
CA PHE A 61 -3.43 0.35 -2.92
C PHE A 61 -2.28 1.15 -2.33
N TYR A 62 -1.08 1.02 -2.89
CA TYR A 62 0.12 1.72 -2.42
C TYR A 62 0.35 3.07 -3.09
N LYS A 63 -0.44 3.45 -4.11
CA LYS A 63 -0.35 4.78 -4.71
C LYS A 63 -0.88 5.83 -3.74
N PHE A 64 -0.15 6.96 -3.67
CA PHE A 64 -0.50 8.09 -2.82
C PHE A 64 -0.83 9.31 -3.69
N ASP A 65 -1.83 10.09 -3.26
CA ASP A 65 -2.13 11.40 -3.86
C ASP A 65 -1.20 12.46 -3.26
N PHE A 66 0.02 12.54 -3.77
CA PHE A 66 1.01 13.53 -3.30
C PHE A 66 0.55 14.97 -3.53
N ASP A 67 -0.24 15.26 -4.55
CA ASP A 67 -0.78 16.60 -4.79
C ASP A 67 -1.69 17.03 -3.63
N ARG A 68 -2.49 16.11 -3.12
CA ARG A 68 -3.31 16.32 -1.93
C ARG A 68 -2.46 16.45 -0.66
N LEU A 69 -1.47 15.60 -0.48
CA LEU A 69 -0.58 15.64 0.69
C LEU A 69 0.23 16.94 0.73
N HIS A 70 0.66 17.49 -0.39
CA HIS A 70 1.36 18.78 -0.46
C HIS A 70 0.49 19.99 -0.06
N GLN A 71 -0.84 19.85 -0.03
CA GLN A 71 -1.75 20.89 0.42
C GLN A 71 -1.91 20.95 1.95
N ILE A 72 -1.38 19.96 2.69
CA ILE A 72 -1.41 19.94 4.15
C ILE A 72 -0.51 21.06 4.69
N ASN A 73 -1.11 21.95 5.48
CA ASN A 73 -0.44 23.10 6.07
C ASN A 73 -0.14 22.87 7.54
N GLY A 74 0.87 23.56 8.08
CA GLY A 74 1.23 23.50 9.48
C GLY A 74 2.73 23.47 9.70
N ASN A 75 3.14 23.24 10.94
CA ASN A 75 4.54 22.98 11.29
C ASN A 75 4.95 21.56 10.87
N ALA A 76 6.24 21.21 11.01
CA ALA A 76 6.74 19.91 10.56
C ALA A 76 6.03 18.73 11.25
N LYS A 77 5.68 18.85 12.53
CA LYS A 77 4.94 17.80 13.26
C LYS A 77 3.57 17.57 12.63
N GLU A 78 2.81 18.64 12.42
CA GLU A 78 1.47 18.60 11.84
C GLU A 78 1.50 18.05 10.42
N LYS A 79 2.41 18.53 9.59
CA LYS A 79 2.55 18.04 8.21
C LYS A 79 2.86 16.55 8.14
N ILE A 80 3.81 16.05 8.93
CA ILE A 80 4.16 14.62 8.97
C ILE A 80 2.98 13.80 9.49
N HIS A 81 2.42 14.20 10.65
CA HIS A 81 1.29 13.53 11.27
C HIS A 81 0.11 13.42 10.32
N ASP A 82 -0.37 14.56 9.81
CA ASP A 82 -1.59 14.62 9.01
C ASP A 82 -1.40 13.92 7.65
N SER A 83 -0.19 13.93 7.08
CA SER A 83 0.10 13.18 5.85
C SER A 83 0.00 11.67 6.07
N ILE A 84 0.60 11.13 7.13
CA ILE A 84 0.55 9.70 7.42
C ILE A 84 -0.87 9.28 7.84
N ALA A 85 -1.53 10.09 8.67
CA ALA A 85 -2.91 9.85 9.07
C ALA A 85 -3.87 9.83 7.86
N GLU A 86 -3.70 10.76 6.92
CA GLU A 86 -4.49 10.81 5.70
C GLU A 86 -4.28 9.57 4.82
N ILE A 87 -3.04 9.09 4.71
CA ILE A 87 -2.72 7.83 3.99
C ILE A 87 -3.46 6.65 4.63
N PHE A 88 -3.44 6.51 5.95
CA PHE A 88 -4.16 5.42 6.62
C PHE A 88 -5.67 5.53 6.44
N LYS A 89 -6.24 6.74 6.56
CA LYS A 89 -7.67 6.97 6.31
C LYS A 89 -8.09 6.58 4.89
N GLN A 90 -7.28 6.95 3.89
CA GLN A 90 -7.57 6.57 2.49
C GLN A 90 -7.55 5.05 2.32
N LYS A 91 -6.63 4.35 2.98
CA LYS A 91 -6.55 2.88 2.92
C LYS A 91 -7.73 2.19 3.59
N GLU A 92 -8.22 2.71 4.70
CA GLU A 92 -9.37 2.15 5.42
C GLU A 92 -10.71 2.44 4.72
N THR A 93 -10.84 3.59 4.06
CA THR A 93 -12.10 4.03 3.48
C THR A 93 -12.17 3.96 1.96
N GLY A 94 -11.04 3.86 1.29
CA GLY A 94 -10.89 4.18 -0.14
C GLY A 94 -10.86 2.99 -1.07
N ILE A 95 -10.97 1.76 -0.57
CA ILE A 95 -10.97 0.60 -1.44
C ILE A 95 -12.42 0.17 -1.68
N GLU A 96 -13.15 1.00 -2.44
CA GLU A 96 -14.28 0.49 -3.19
C GLU A 96 -13.74 -0.46 -4.27
N ILE A 97 -13.50 -1.68 -3.87
CA ILE A 97 -13.37 -2.76 -4.84
C ILE A 97 -14.79 -3.02 -5.31
N GLU A 98 -15.20 -2.31 -6.39
CA GLU A 98 -16.43 -2.68 -7.09
C GLU A 98 -16.37 -4.20 -7.32
N SER A 99 -17.22 -4.94 -6.61
CA SER A 99 -17.51 -6.35 -6.84
C SER A 99 -16.58 -7.43 -6.25
N ILE A 100 -15.71 -7.18 -5.29
CA ILE A 100 -15.28 -8.31 -4.45
C ILE A 100 -16.48 -8.70 -3.59
N ASP A 101 -16.85 -9.98 -3.66
CA ASP A 101 -17.87 -10.62 -2.83
C ASP A 101 -17.69 -10.11 -1.39
N ASP A 102 -18.76 -9.65 -0.72
CA ASP A 102 -18.75 -9.12 0.66
C ASP A 102 -18.10 -10.10 1.68
N GLU A 103 -17.76 -11.31 1.23
CA GLU A 103 -17.09 -12.36 2.00
C GLU A 103 -15.56 -12.28 1.98
N MET A 104 -14.90 -11.42 1.16
CA MET A 104 -13.44 -11.34 1.07
C MET A 104 -12.89 -10.13 1.83
N ASP A 105 -12.00 -10.37 2.80
CA ASP A 105 -11.24 -9.31 3.46
C ASP A 105 -10.11 -8.82 2.54
N TYR A 106 -9.95 -7.51 2.43
CA TYR A 106 -8.89 -6.92 1.61
C TYR A 106 -7.48 -7.30 2.07
N ARG A 107 -7.32 -7.58 3.37
CA ARG A 107 -6.05 -8.07 3.93
C ARG A 107 -5.62 -9.40 3.32
N ASP A 108 -6.56 -10.31 3.07
CA ASP A 108 -6.28 -11.59 2.40
C ASP A 108 -5.79 -11.38 0.97
N ILE A 109 -6.36 -10.37 0.27
CA ILE A 109 -5.91 -9.98 -1.06
C ILE A 109 -4.46 -9.48 -1.02
N LEU A 110 -4.15 -8.56 -0.11
CA LEU A 110 -2.79 -8.02 0.01
C LEU A 110 -1.79 -9.12 0.36
N LEU A 111 -2.10 -9.99 1.31
CA LEU A 111 -1.24 -11.11 1.69
C LEU A 111 -0.94 -12.04 0.51
N VAL A 112 -1.98 -12.39 -0.27
CA VAL A 112 -1.82 -13.24 -1.45
C VAL A 112 -1.00 -12.53 -2.53
N LEU A 113 -1.23 -11.24 -2.77
CA LEU A 113 -0.49 -10.49 -3.79
C LEU A 113 0.94 -10.22 -3.38
N THR A 114 1.22 -9.93 -2.10
CA THR A 114 2.57 -9.81 -1.56
C THR A 114 3.34 -11.13 -1.75
N ALA A 115 2.74 -12.26 -1.42
CA ALA A 115 3.37 -13.57 -1.59
C ALA A 115 3.63 -13.94 -3.06
N ASN A 116 2.84 -13.40 -4.00
CA ASN A 116 3.00 -13.63 -5.44
C ASN A 116 3.77 -12.51 -6.16
N GLY A 117 4.17 -11.44 -5.47
CA GLY A 117 4.82 -10.28 -6.06
C GLY A 117 6.03 -10.61 -6.93
N ALA A 118 6.82 -11.63 -6.54
CA ALA A 118 7.96 -12.10 -7.33
C ALA A 118 7.58 -12.69 -8.72
N THR A 119 6.30 -12.89 -9.01
CA THR A 119 5.83 -13.35 -10.33
C THR A 119 5.44 -12.21 -11.28
N TYR A 120 5.33 -11.00 -10.75
CA TYR A 120 5.04 -9.80 -11.53
C TYR A 120 6.35 -9.18 -12.04
N GLU A 121 6.50 -9.03 -13.35
CA GLU A 121 7.78 -8.71 -14.00
C GLU A 121 8.38 -7.37 -13.52
N ASN A 122 7.54 -6.38 -13.19
CA ASN A 122 7.95 -5.03 -12.76
C ASN A 122 7.72 -4.77 -11.26
N TYR A 123 7.44 -5.79 -10.46
CA TYR A 123 7.08 -5.62 -9.05
C TYR A 123 8.15 -4.90 -8.24
N ASP A 124 9.41 -5.29 -8.40
CA ASP A 124 10.53 -4.70 -7.66
C ASP A 124 10.74 -3.22 -8.05
N GLU A 125 10.63 -2.90 -9.34
CA GLU A 125 10.77 -1.52 -9.82
C GLU A 125 9.64 -0.63 -9.30
N LEU A 126 8.39 -1.07 -9.42
CA LEU A 126 7.22 -0.32 -8.94
C LEU A 126 7.24 -0.10 -7.42
N THR A 127 7.62 -1.11 -6.65
CA THR A 127 7.71 -0.97 -5.19
C THR A 127 8.85 -0.05 -4.76
N GLN A 128 9.99 -0.09 -5.45
CA GLN A 128 11.11 0.83 -5.21
C GLN A 128 10.73 2.28 -5.54
N ASP A 129 10.03 2.51 -6.65
CA ASP A 129 9.57 3.84 -7.04
C ASP A 129 8.58 4.42 -6.03
N LEU A 130 7.61 3.62 -5.55
CA LEU A 130 6.67 4.04 -4.52
C LEU A 130 7.38 4.45 -3.21
N ILE A 131 8.31 3.63 -2.74
CA ILE A 131 9.08 3.94 -1.52
C ILE A 131 9.93 5.18 -1.72
N LYS A 132 10.54 5.36 -2.89
CA LYS A 132 11.33 6.53 -3.22
C LYS A 132 10.49 7.81 -3.21
N GLU A 133 9.31 7.82 -3.80
CA GLU A 133 8.40 8.96 -3.80
C GLU A 133 7.99 9.36 -2.37
N VAL A 134 7.62 8.40 -1.53
CA VAL A 134 7.30 8.65 -0.11
C VAL A 134 8.50 9.22 0.64
N ARG A 135 9.69 8.64 0.40
CA ARG A 135 10.93 9.10 1.01
C ARG A 135 11.26 10.54 0.62
N GLU A 136 11.15 10.88 -0.65
CA GLU A 136 11.38 12.24 -1.15
C GLU A 136 10.40 13.24 -0.55
N PHE A 137 9.12 12.89 -0.48
CA PHE A 137 8.08 13.71 0.14
C PHE A 137 8.36 13.99 1.62
N LEU A 138 8.60 12.97 2.44
CA LEU A 138 8.90 13.13 3.87
C LEU A 138 10.21 13.88 4.08
N THR A 139 11.25 13.58 3.30
CA THR A 139 12.54 14.28 3.36
C THR A 139 12.39 15.78 3.13
N GLY A 140 11.51 16.20 2.22
CA GLY A 140 11.19 17.60 1.98
C GLY A 140 10.64 18.30 3.23
N ILE A 141 9.65 17.70 3.90
CA ILE A 141 9.06 18.23 5.14
C ILE A 141 10.11 18.28 6.26
N ILE A 142 10.90 17.22 6.41
CA ILE A 142 11.92 17.12 7.46
C ILE A 142 13.02 18.16 7.28
N ARG A 143 13.51 18.39 6.06
CA ARG A 143 14.51 19.44 5.78
C ARG A 143 13.99 20.83 6.12
N GLU A 144 12.74 21.14 5.79
CA GLU A 144 12.09 22.37 6.19
C GLU A 144 12.02 22.50 7.72
N GLY A 145 11.58 21.44 8.41
CA GLY A 145 11.53 21.39 9.88
C GLY A 145 12.89 21.52 10.55
N GLN A 146 13.94 20.95 9.97
CA GLN A 146 15.32 21.13 10.44
C GLN A 146 15.78 22.58 10.29
N LYS A 147 15.51 23.21 9.15
CA LYS A 147 15.83 24.63 8.90
C LYS A 147 15.11 25.55 9.89
N ASN A 148 13.87 25.21 10.26
CA ASN A 148 13.05 25.98 11.19
C ASN A 148 13.32 25.64 12.67
N ARG A 149 14.24 24.71 12.96
CA ARG A 149 14.53 24.20 14.32
C ARG A 149 13.33 23.53 14.99
N GLU A 150 12.51 22.87 14.21
CA GLU A 150 11.42 22.04 14.70
C GLU A 150 11.89 20.58 14.86
N ILE A 151 12.79 20.14 13.97
CA ILE A 151 13.39 18.80 13.92
C ILE A 151 14.90 18.91 14.20
N ARG A 152 15.42 17.88 14.85
CA ARG A 152 16.85 17.76 15.18
C ARG A 152 17.72 17.71 13.92
N GLN A 153 18.96 18.23 14.03
CA GLN A 153 19.88 18.42 12.90
C GLN A 153 21.09 17.48 12.92
N ASP A 154 21.18 16.61 13.92
CA ASP A 154 22.29 15.66 14.13
C ASP A 154 22.08 14.33 13.39
N PHE A 155 20.92 14.15 12.72
CA PHE A 155 20.65 13.11 11.75
C PHE A 155 20.31 13.76 10.40
N THR A 156 20.55 13.01 9.31
CA THR A 156 20.11 13.49 7.99
C THR A 156 18.58 13.45 7.89
N ALA A 157 18.02 14.28 7.01
CA ALA A 157 16.57 14.24 6.78
C ALA A 157 16.14 12.90 6.19
N GLU A 158 17.01 12.26 5.44
CA GLU A 158 16.83 10.94 4.86
C GLU A 158 16.76 9.85 5.92
N ASP A 159 17.66 9.85 6.93
CA ASP A 159 17.64 8.87 8.02
C ASP A 159 16.33 8.98 8.84
N ILE A 160 15.87 10.21 9.08
CA ILE A 160 14.61 10.45 9.79
C ILE A 160 13.42 9.99 8.94
N ALA A 161 13.43 10.28 7.63
CA ALA A 161 12.38 9.82 6.72
C ALA A 161 12.31 8.28 6.69
N ASP A 162 13.46 7.60 6.61
CA ASP A 162 13.53 6.13 6.64
C ASP A 162 12.96 5.57 7.95
N SER A 163 13.21 6.21 9.10
CA SER A 163 12.62 5.81 10.40
C SER A 163 11.09 5.90 10.38
N LEU A 164 10.53 6.99 9.84
CA LEU A 164 9.09 7.17 9.71
C LEU A 164 8.46 6.16 8.74
N ILE A 165 9.13 5.85 7.64
CA ILE A 165 8.70 4.84 6.68
C ILE A 165 8.68 3.46 7.34
N ILE A 166 9.69 3.10 8.13
CA ILE A 166 9.74 1.83 8.87
C ILE A 166 8.57 1.74 9.86
N MET A 167 8.26 2.81 10.59
CA MET A 167 7.09 2.86 11.47
C MET A 167 5.80 2.65 10.69
N TYR A 168 5.60 3.39 9.60
CA TYR A 168 4.45 3.26 8.71
C TYR A 168 4.27 1.83 8.18
N MET A 169 5.33 1.25 7.61
CA MET A 169 5.32 -0.12 7.08
C MET A 169 5.05 -1.15 8.18
N GLY A 170 5.59 -0.92 9.40
CA GLY A 170 5.35 -1.80 10.54
C GLY A 170 3.88 -1.81 10.97
N ILE A 171 3.21 -0.66 11.00
CA ILE A 171 1.79 -0.54 11.33
C ILE A 171 0.95 -1.24 10.24
N GLN A 172 1.23 -0.95 8.97
CA GLN A 172 0.53 -1.57 7.86
C GLN A 172 0.68 -3.10 7.87
N TYR A 173 1.88 -3.61 8.08
CA TYR A 173 2.11 -5.06 8.17
C TYR A 173 1.35 -5.71 9.33
N LYS A 174 1.29 -5.05 10.51
CA LYS A 174 0.49 -5.53 11.65
C LYS A 174 -0.99 -5.65 11.29
N TRP A 175 -1.51 -4.70 10.53
CA TRP A 175 -2.89 -4.72 10.05
C TRP A 175 -3.11 -5.84 9.03
N GLU A 176 -2.21 -5.99 8.06
CA GLU A 176 -2.30 -7.04 7.03
C GLU A 176 -2.33 -8.45 7.61
N ILE A 177 -1.60 -8.70 8.70
CA ILE A 177 -1.54 -10.01 9.38
C ILE A 177 -2.50 -10.14 10.58
N TYR A 178 -3.52 -9.30 10.64
CA TYR A 178 -4.58 -9.33 11.66
C TYR A 178 -4.11 -9.15 13.11
N LEU A 179 -2.98 -8.48 13.35
CA LEU A 179 -2.54 -8.14 14.71
C LEU A 179 -3.22 -6.88 15.25
N ILE A 180 -3.70 -6.01 14.37
CA ILE A 180 -4.49 -4.81 14.69
C ILE A 180 -5.64 -4.68 13.71
N ASP A 181 -6.72 -4.02 14.11
CA ASP A 181 -7.89 -3.78 13.27
C ASP A 181 -7.93 -2.34 12.72
N ASP A 182 -7.23 -1.40 13.36
CA ASP A 182 -7.27 0.03 13.07
C ASP A 182 -5.84 0.59 12.99
N MET A 183 -5.41 0.89 11.76
CA MET A 183 -4.07 1.44 11.49
C MET A 183 -3.93 2.86 12.04
N LEU A 184 -5.00 3.67 11.95
CA LEU A 184 -4.95 5.05 12.41
C LEU A 184 -4.80 5.11 13.93
N SER A 185 -5.53 4.30 14.68
CA SER A 185 -5.41 4.21 16.14
C SER A 185 -4.01 3.78 16.57
N GLU A 186 -3.45 2.76 15.93
CA GLU A 186 -2.08 2.31 16.21
C GLU A 186 -1.04 3.40 15.85
N PHE A 187 -1.27 4.17 14.81
CA PHE A 187 -0.41 5.29 14.42
C PHE A 187 -0.45 6.40 15.47
N GLU A 188 -1.62 6.83 15.93
CA GLU A 188 -1.78 7.87 16.95
C GLU A 188 -1.04 7.51 18.25
N ASP A 189 -1.11 6.24 18.65
CA ASP A 189 -0.42 5.74 19.86
C ASP A 189 1.11 5.80 19.72
N ASN A 190 1.65 5.58 18.51
CA ASN A 190 3.08 5.51 18.26
C ASN A 190 3.70 6.84 17.81
N PHE A 191 2.96 7.69 17.11
CA PHE A 191 3.50 8.91 16.50
C PHE A 191 4.13 9.88 17.51
N ASN A 192 3.50 10.08 18.65
CA ASN A 192 4.03 11.00 19.67
C ASN A 192 5.38 10.51 20.23
N LEU A 193 5.54 9.20 20.37
CA LEU A 193 6.82 8.62 20.79
C LEU A 193 7.90 8.84 19.72
N GLU A 194 7.55 8.64 18.45
CA GLU A 194 8.47 8.85 17.33
C GLU A 194 8.82 10.33 17.18
N TRP A 195 7.84 11.23 17.32
CA TRP A 195 8.08 12.67 17.31
C TRP A 195 9.05 13.11 18.40
N GLU A 196 8.94 12.58 19.64
CA GLU A 196 9.88 12.88 20.72
C GLU A 196 11.33 12.48 20.41
N LYS A 197 11.56 11.52 19.54
CA LYS A 197 12.91 11.12 19.10
C LYS A 197 13.49 12.11 18.09
N ILE A 198 12.64 12.68 17.22
CA ILE A 198 13.10 13.49 16.07
C ILE A 198 12.96 15.00 16.27
N ARG A 199 12.15 15.47 17.23
CA ARG A 199 11.99 16.90 17.48
C ARG A 199 13.28 17.58 17.93
N PHE A 200 13.41 18.88 17.60
CA PHE A 200 14.51 19.70 18.05
C PHE A 200 14.48 19.83 19.59
N ARG A 201 15.64 19.68 20.23
CA ARG A 201 15.85 19.94 21.66
C ARG A 201 16.96 20.96 21.81
N GLN A 202 16.71 22.05 22.51
CA GLN A 202 17.80 22.93 22.93
C GLN A 202 18.72 22.14 23.87
N THR A 203 19.95 21.94 23.46
CA THR A 203 21.01 21.48 24.36
C THR A 203 21.32 22.63 25.31
N ASN A 204 21.08 22.42 26.62
CA ASN A 204 21.50 23.34 27.67
C ASN A 204 23.04 23.39 27.72
#